data_1c7c9ae70d95a7bff5fa47206315f1cc
#
_entry.id   1c7c9ae70d95a7bff5fa47206315f1cc
#
_cell.length_a   1.000
_cell.length_b   1.000
_cell.length_c   1.000
_cell.angle_alpha   90.00
_cell.angle_beta   90.00
_cell.angle_gamma   90.00
#
_symmetry.space_group_name_H-M   'P 1'
#
loop_
_entity.id
_entity.type
_entity.pdbx_description
1 polymer ?
#
loop_
_entity_poly.entity_id
_entity_poly.type
_entity_poly.pdbx_seq_one_letter_code
_entity_poly.pdbx_strand_id
1 'polypeptide(L)'
;MKKEDVKYDCSFFRGHIPCAPNKDYDAQCDSCTYYEKNSLQIKHLNNSSSLLKEIYEICDFRDSKKSFEPINLSQNFTKILIIKLGAIGDVIRTTPLLEKFKSEYGLCHFSWITHSPEVVPVNEVDLVYKWDNSSVAKVTSSNYDIAINLDKDREACMLLSLIKAQKKFGFLWKDGHINVATKNAEHKLITGFFDHISKQNTKNYLQEIFEICHFDFNGEEYRININKNLSNFWSKKIGKLSNNKVVIGLNTGCGSRWKTRLWPKKYWISLINILQKKNYFCLLMGGADEDEMNRYYRDKTGATYLGTFGLEEFISISNNTDIIVTPVSMMMHIALALKKQLMLFHNIFNIHEFELYNRGVIIEPHSGCDCYFGNVCKREKSCMNDISVQDVLSNIVLLNKNLKNK
;
A
#
# COMPACT_ATOMS: atom_id res chain seq x y z
N MET A 1 10.39 -23.38 7.06
CA MET A 1 11.30 -23.22 5.90
C MET A 1 12.21 -22.06 6.18
N LYS A 2 13.51 -22.22 5.99
CA LYS A 2 14.51 -21.17 6.15
C LYS A 2 14.80 -20.56 4.79
N LYS A 3 15.45 -19.38 4.76
CA LYS A 3 15.87 -18.70 3.52
C LYS A 3 16.75 -19.60 2.64
N GLU A 4 17.57 -20.42 3.27
CA GLU A 4 18.49 -21.37 2.62
C GLU A 4 17.75 -22.44 1.81
N ASP A 5 16.50 -22.74 2.16
CA ASP A 5 15.67 -23.76 1.49
C ASP A 5 15.04 -23.23 0.18
N VAL A 6 15.13 -21.92 -0.08
CA VAL A 6 14.51 -21.28 -1.27
C VAL A 6 15.36 -21.49 -2.51
N LYS A 7 14.76 -22.11 -3.54
CA LYS A 7 15.39 -22.31 -4.85
C LYS A 7 15.18 -21.09 -5.74
N TYR A 8 16.08 -20.12 -5.61
CA TYR A 8 16.03 -18.84 -6.34
C TYR A 8 16.22 -18.98 -7.86
N ASP A 9 16.79 -20.08 -8.32
CA ASP A 9 17.03 -20.41 -9.73
C ASP A 9 15.85 -21.14 -10.40
N CYS A 10 14.74 -21.31 -9.69
CA CYS A 10 13.53 -21.95 -10.20
C CYS A 10 12.78 -21.06 -11.19
N SER A 11 12.25 -21.63 -12.29
CA SER A 11 11.46 -20.91 -13.30
C SER A 11 10.18 -20.29 -12.74
N PHE A 12 9.61 -20.87 -11.69
CA PHE A 12 8.44 -20.38 -10.99
C PHE A 12 8.72 -19.31 -9.93
N PHE A 13 10.01 -19.11 -9.58
CA PHE A 13 10.42 -18.10 -8.63
C PHE A 13 10.53 -16.73 -9.30
N ARG A 14 9.59 -15.83 -8.96
CA ARG A 14 9.54 -14.48 -9.53
C ARG A 14 9.88 -13.37 -8.52
N GLY A 15 10.08 -13.72 -7.26
CA GLY A 15 10.55 -12.83 -6.22
C GLY A 15 9.56 -11.79 -5.69
N HIS A 16 8.71 -11.26 -6.55
CA HIS A 16 7.74 -10.21 -6.20
C HIS A 16 6.29 -10.71 -6.11
N ILE A 17 6.04 -11.94 -6.53
CA ILE A 17 4.73 -12.60 -6.41
C ILE A 17 4.90 -13.98 -5.78
N PRO A 18 3.86 -14.53 -5.13
CA PRO A 18 3.88 -15.88 -4.59
C PRO A 18 4.24 -16.92 -5.65
N CYS A 19 4.97 -17.94 -5.25
CA CYS A 19 5.33 -19.06 -6.12
C CYS A 19 4.07 -19.83 -6.55
N ALA A 20 3.85 -20.00 -7.86
CA ALA A 20 2.66 -20.64 -8.40
C ALA A 20 2.48 -22.09 -7.90
N PRO A 21 3.48 -23.01 -7.94
CA PRO A 21 3.37 -24.33 -7.35
C PRO A 21 3.03 -24.33 -5.86
N ASN A 22 3.54 -23.39 -5.08
CA ASN A 22 3.16 -23.27 -3.67
C ASN A 22 1.70 -22.81 -3.53
N LYS A 23 1.29 -21.80 -4.31
CA LYS A 23 -0.05 -21.25 -4.26
C LYS A 23 -1.13 -22.24 -4.68
N ASP A 24 -0.89 -22.99 -5.75
CA ASP A 24 -1.89 -23.82 -6.40
C ASP A 24 -1.89 -25.26 -5.88
N TYR A 25 -0.75 -25.75 -5.38
CA TYR A 25 -0.54 -27.15 -4.99
C TYR A 25 0.13 -27.33 -3.63
N ASP A 26 0.27 -26.26 -2.82
CA ASP A 26 0.94 -26.24 -1.50
C ASP A 26 2.39 -26.81 -1.52
N ALA A 27 3.06 -26.75 -2.68
CA ALA A 27 4.42 -27.27 -2.83
C ALA A 27 5.43 -26.47 -1.99
N GLN A 28 6.31 -27.19 -1.27
CA GLN A 28 7.39 -26.56 -0.49
C GLN A 28 8.70 -26.59 -1.27
N CYS A 29 9.50 -25.54 -1.18
CA CYS A 29 10.66 -25.32 -2.04
C CYS A 29 11.77 -26.38 -1.84
N ASP A 30 11.96 -26.85 -0.62
CA ASP A 30 12.92 -27.89 -0.25
C ASP A 30 12.61 -29.28 -0.87
N SER A 31 11.32 -29.60 -1.01
CA SER A 31 10.80 -30.85 -1.55
C SER A 31 9.98 -30.69 -2.83
N CYS A 32 10.12 -29.55 -3.52
CA CYS A 32 9.29 -29.21 -4.66
C CYS A 32 9.52 -30.12 -5.87
N THR A 33 8.47 -30.87 -6.25
CA THR A 33 8.44 -31.71 -7.45
C THR A 33 8.29 -30.89 -8.75
N TYR A 34 7.88 -29.62 -8.65
CA TYR A 34 7.75 -28.71 -9.77
C TYR A 34 9.01 -27.87 -10.01
N TYR A 35 10.11 -28.12 -9.28
CA TYR A 35 11.36 -27.41 -9.48
C TYR A 35 11.85 -27.55 -10.93
N GLU A 36 11.99 -26.41 -11.60
CA GLU A 36 12.49 -26.31 -12.96
C GLU A 36 13.52 -25.19 -13.01
N LYS A 37 14.77 -25.55 -13.33
CA LYS A 37 15.86 -24.59 -13.37
C LYS A 37 15.65 -23.54 -14.47
N ASN A 38 15.65 -22.27 -14.11
CA ASN A 38 15.44 -21.17 -15.06
C ASN A 38 16.71 -20.88 -15.85
N SER A 39 16.85 -21.47 -17.04
CA SER A 39 17.96 -21.23 -17.96
C SER A 39 17.99 -19.79 -18.52
N LEU A 40 16.89 -19.03 -18.42
CA LEU A 40 16.79 -17.64 -18.89
C LEU A 40 17.39 -16.64 -17.89
N GLN A 41 17.42 -16.96 -16.58
CA GLN A 41 18.07 -16.07 -15.61
C GLN A 41 19.57 -15.89 -15.87
N ILE A 42 20.24 -16.89 -16.41
CA ILE A 42 21.66 -16.81 -16.76
C ILE A 42 21.91 -15.90 -17.98
N LYS A 43 20.98 -15.85 -18.93
CA LYS A 43 21.06 -14.95 -20.11
C LYS A 43 20.80 -13.49 -19.77
N HIS A 44 19.97 -13.20 -18.77
CA HIS A 44 19.71 -11.82 -18.33
C HIS A 44 20.84 -11.21 -17.48
N LEU A 45 21.69 -12.02 -16.87
CA LEU A 45 22.91 -11.51 -16.21
C LEU A 45 23.89 -10.84 -17.18
N ASN A 46 23.93 -11.30 -18.44
CA ASN A 46 24.76 -10.69 -19.48
C ASN A 46 24.11 -9.42 -20.08
N ASN A 47 22.81 -9.21 -19.93
CA ASN A 47 22.11 -8.02 -20.45
C ASN A 47 21.93 -6.90 -19.40
N SER A 48 22.16 -7.17 -18.11
CA SER A 48 22.18 -6.10 -17.07
C SER A 48 23.35 -5.13 -17.27
N SER A 49 24.38 -5.52 -18.04
CA SER A 49 25.43 -4.61 -18.48
C SER A 49 24.94 -3.53 -19.45
N SER A 50 23.83 -3.73 -20.18
CA SER A 50 23.28 -2.73 -21.10
C SER A 50 22.51 -1.64 -20.37
N LEU A 51 21.71 -2.00 -19.34
CA LEU A 51 21.00 -1.01 -18.51
C LEU A 51 21.99 -0.14 -17.70
N LEU A 52 23.07 -0.75 -17.19
CA LEU A 52 24.14 -0.03 -16.53
C LEU A 52 24.91 0.86 -17.53
N LYS A 53 25.12 0.43 -18.78
CA LYS A 53 25.70 1.25 -19.83
C LYS A 53 24.80 2.43 -20.19
N GLU A 54 23.49 2.24 -20.36
CA GLU A 54 22.54 3.34 -20.60
C GLU A 54 22.51 4.34 -19.45
N ILE A 55 22.60 3.89 -18.18
CA ILE A 55 22.70 4.78 -17.02
C ILE A 55 24.03 5.54 -17.03
N TYR A 56 25.16 4.92 -17.42
CA TYR A 56 26.45 5.58 -17.49
C TYR A 56 26.58 6.53 -18.70
N GLU A 57 25.98 6.23 -19.84
CA GLU A 57 25.98 7.10 -21.02
C GLU A 57 25.15 8.40 -20.81
N ILE A 58 24.15 8.39 -19.94
CA ILE A 58 23.38 9.60 -19.56
C ILE A 58 24.17 10.50 -18.60
N CYS A 59 25.21 10.01 -17.95
CA CYS A 59 25.97 10.78 -16.94
C CYS A 59 27.09 11.66 -17.54
N ASP A 60 27.30 11.69 -18.86
CA ASP A 60 28.37 12.47 -19.50
C ASP A 60 27.95 13.89 -19.93
N PHE A 61 27.02 14.49 -19.19
CA PHE A 61 26.68 15.93 -19.35
C PHE A 61 27.61 16.78 -18.47
N ARG A 62 28.80 17.06 -18.98
CA ARG A 62 29.59 18.22 -18.55
C ARG A 62 29.06 19.45 -19.28
N ASP A 63 28.43 20.30 -18.54
CA ASP A 63 28.48 21.77 -18.54
C ASP A 63 27.17 22.42 -18.13
N SER A 64 27.06 22.79 -16.88
CA SER A 64 26.51 24.10 -16.54
C SER A 64 27.10 24.53 -15.19
N LYS A 65 28.11 25.37 -15.26
CA LYS A 65 28.61 26.17 -14.15
C LYS A 65 27.50 27.12 -13.69
N LYS A 66 26.70 26.69 -12.73
CA LYS A 66 26.09 27.57 -11.73
C LYS A 66 26.62 27.12 -10.39
N SER A 67 27.54 27.91 -9.85
CA SER A 67 28.03 27.82 -8.50
C SER A 67 26.85 27.97 -7.55
N PHE A 68 26.34 26.83 -7.06
CA PHE A 68 25.58 26.86 -5.81
C PHE A 68 26.60 27.04 -4.71
N GLU A 69 26.62 28.19 -4.05
CA GLU A 69 27.31 28.34 -2.79
C GLU A 69 26.77 27.25 -1.82
N PRO A 70 27.65 26.47 -1.20
CA PRO A 70 27.21 25.51 -0.21
C PRO A 70 26.61 26.32 0.96
N ILE A 71 25.31 26.18 1.18
CA ILE A 71 24.69 26.60 2.44
C ILE A 71 25.44 25.83 3.52
N ASN A 72 26.20 26.57 4.32
CA ASN A 72 27.01 26.03 5.42
C ASN A 72 26.07 25.67 6.57
N LEU A 73 25.32 24.56 6.40
CA LEU A 73 24.49 23.95 7.44
C LEU A 73 25.37 23.05 8.26
N SER A 74 25.94 23.59 9.34
CA SER A 74 26.63 22.84 10.40
C SER A 74 25.68 21.95 11.24
N GLN A 75 24.49 21.63 10.73
CA GLN A 75 23.60 20.66 11.36
C GLN A 75 23.82 19.29 10.74
N ASN A 76 24.26 18.33 11.54
CA ASN A 76 24.41 16.94 11.16
C ASN A 76 23.01 16.29 11.01
N PHE A 77 22.46 16.32 9.81
CA PHE A 77 21.24 15.57 9.49
C PHE A 77 21.59 14.12 9.15
N THR A 78 20.83 13.18 9.64
CA THR A 78 20.86 11.81 9.16
C THR A 78 20.13 11.75 7.80
N LYS A 79 20.86 11.47 6.72
CA LYS A 79 20.31 11.39 5.35
C LYS A 79 19.72 10.01 5.10
N ILE A 80 18.42 9.95 4.88
CA ILE A 80 17.67 8.70 4.73
C ILE A 80 17.00 8.64 3.36
N LEU A 81 17.26 7.58 2.60
CA LEU A 81 16.53 7.28 1.36
C LEU A 81 15.51 6.17 1.62
N ILE A 82 14.27 6.42 1.25
CA ILE A 82 13.19 5.43 1.24
C ILE A 82 12.84 5.09 -0.22
N ILE A 83 12.97 3.82 -0.59
CA ILE A 83 12.55 3.26 -1.86
C ILE A 83 11.24 2.51 -1.60
N LYS A 84 10.13 3.02 -2.15
CA LYS A 84 8.82 2.38 -2.05
C LYS A 84 8.03 2.66 -3.33
N LEU A 85 8.14 1.75 -4.29
CA LEU A 85 7.56 1.89 -5.63
C LEU A 85 6.11 1.38 -5.69
N GLY A 86 5.79 0.39 -4.87
CA GLY A 86 4.58 -0.43 -4.90
C GLY A 86 3.26 0.32 -4.99
N ALA A 87 2.14 -0.39 -4.80
CA ALA A 87 0.81 0.19 -4.87
C ALA A 87 0.64 1.38 -3.92
N ILE A 88 -0.21 2.36 -4.28
CA ILE A 88 -0.44 3.59 -3.52
C ILE A 88 -0.69 3.33 -2.03
N GLY A 89 -1.52 2.32 -1.71
CA GLY A 89 -1.76 1.90 -0.33
C GLY A 89 -0.50 1.46 0.40
N ASP A 90 0.43 0.81 -0.30
CA ASP A 90 1.70 0.36 0.26
C ASP A 90 2.65 1.54 0.55
N VAL A 91 2.59 2.60 -0.27
CA VAL A 91 3.34 3.83 -0.01
C VAL A 91 2.79 4.50 1.27
N ILE A 92 1.47 4.63 1.38
CA ILE A 92 0.81 5.25 2.55
C ILE A 92 1.16 4.49 3.84
N ARG A 93 1.04 3.15 3.86
CA ARG A 93 1.33 2.34 5.05
C ARG A 93 2.81 2.23 5.42
N THR A 94 3.70 2.83 4.62
CA THR A 94 5.14 2.95 4.94
C THR A 94 5.46 4.24 5.71
N THR A 95 4.58 5.23 5.64
CA THR A 95 4.81 6.57 6.22
C THR A 95 5.03 6.60 7.74
N PRO A 96 4.53 5.66 8.57
CA PRO A 96 4.82 5.63 10.00
C PRO A 96 6.32 5.55 10.33
N LEU A 97 7.13 5.00 9.45
CA LEU A 97 8.60 4.95 9.63
C LEU A 97 9.22 6.35 9.72
N LEU A 98 8.63 7.39 9.14
CA LEU A 98 9.14 8.77 9.22
C LEU A 98 9.22 9.24 10.68
N GLU A 99 8.15 9.01 11.47
CA GLU A 99 8.11 9.35 12.88
C GLU A 99 9.16 8.56 13.68
N LYS A 100 9.25 7.27 13.41
CA LYS A 100 10.20 6.39 14.10
C LYS A 100 11.65 6.79 13.83
N PHE A 101 12.01 7.07 12.58
CA PHE A 101 13.35 7.54 12.26
C PHE A 101 13.68 8.88 12.92
N LYS A 102 12.73 9.82 12.95
CA LYS A 102 12.91 11.11 13.65
C LYS A 102 13.12 10.91 15.16
N SER A 103 12.38 10.01 15.77
CA SER A 103 12.54 9.73 17.21
C SER A 103 13.87 9.07 17.54
N GLU A 104 14.42 8.25 16.64
CA GLU A 104 15.65 7.49 16.85
C GLU A 104 16.92 8.28 16.50
N TYR A 105 16.88 9.03 15.40
CA TYR A 105 18.06 9.72 14.85
C TYR A 105 18.01 11.25 15.01
N GLY A 106 16.94 11.80 15.57
CA GLY A 106 16.77 13.24 15.73
C GLY A 106 16.52 13.95 14.40
N LEU A 107 17.42 14.85 14.00
CA LEU A 107 17.30 15.58 12.75
C LEU A 107 17.55 14.66 11.55
N CYS A 108 16.51 14.41 10.77
CA CYS A 108 16.55 13.58 9.56
C CYS A 108 16.29 14.42 8.31
N HIS A 109 16.97 14.09 7.22
CA HIS A 109 16.69 14.57 5.88
C HIS A 109 16.22 13.38 5.03
N PHE A 110 14.92 13.36 4.71
CA PHE A 110 14.30 12.28 3.98
C PHE A 110 14.27 12.53 2.48
N SER A 111 14.75 11.54 1.72
CA SER A 111 14.52 11.40 0.29
C SER A 111 13.62 10.21 0.05
N TRP A 112 12.59 10.34 -0.77
CA TRP A 112 11.64 9.25 -1.07
C TRP A 112 11.49 9.08 -2.56
N ILE A 113 11.68 7.87 -3.10
CA ILE A 113 11.43 7.55 -4.51
C ILE A 113 10.26 6.58 -4.64
N THR A 114 9.27 6.92 -5.50
CA THR A 114 8.01 6.20 -5.64
C THR A 114 7.35 6.44 -6.99
N HIS A 115 6.40 5.55 -7.40
CA HIS A 115 5.50 5.83 -8.53
C HIS A 115 4.40 6.83 -8.20
N SER A 116 4.09 7.03 -6.91
CA SER A 116 2.95 7.82 -6.43
C SER A 116 3.38 8.93 -5.46
N PRO A 117 4.10 9.96 -5.96
CA PRO A 117 4.58 11.06 -5.11
C PRO A 117 3.45 11.85 -4.43
N GLU A 118 2.24 11.82 -4.98
CA GLU A 118 1.07 12.58 -4.51
C GLU A 118 0.63 12.22 -3.10
N VAL A 119 0.93 10.98 -2.64
CA VAL A 119 0.53 10.52 -1.30
C VAL A 119 1.60 10.70 -0.24
N VAL A 120 2.83 11.00 -0.65
CA VAL A 120 3.94 11.20 0.29
C VAL A 120 3.74 12.52 1.04
N PRO A 121 3.84 12.54 2.38
CA PRO A 121 3.62 13.74 3.18
C PRO A 121 4.75 14.77 2.96
N VAL A 122 4.55 15.70 2.04
CA VAL A 122 5.55 16.71 1.61
C VAL A 122 6.02 17.65 2.73
N ASN A 123 5.28 17.74 3.83
CA ASN A 123 5.72 18.52 5.00
C ASN A 123 6.69 17.75 5.91
N GLU A 124 6.92 16.45 5.64
CA GLU A 124 7.76 15.57 6.46
C GLU A 124 8.89 14.92 5.68
N VAL A 125 8.85 15.00 4.35
CA VAL A 125 9.85 14.44 3.43
C VAL A 125 10.44 15.59 2.62
N ASP A 126 11.75 15.76 2.69
CA ASP A 126 12.45 16.91 2.11
C ASP A 126 12.54 16.82 0.57
N LEU A 127 12.77 15.61 0.04
CA LEU A 127 12.89 15.37 -1.39
C LEU A 127 12.01 14.18 -1.82
N VAL A 128 11.01 14.44 -2.65
CA VAL A 128 10.14 13.40 -3.22
C VAL A 128 10.46 13.24 -4.70
N TYR A 129 10.85 12.04 -5.10
CA TYR A 129 11.20 11.69 -6.45
C TYR A 129 10.13 10.77 -7.06
N LYS A 130 9.61 11.14 -8.23
CA LYS A 130 8.85 10.20 -9.04
C LYS A 130 9.82 9.20 -9.67
N TRP A 131 9.43 7.92 -9.73
CA TRP A 131 10.23 6.90 -10.39
C TRP A 131 10.36 7.19 -11.88
N ASP A 132 11.55 7.63 -12.30
CA ASP A 132 11.99 7.83 -13.68
C ASP A 132 13.53 7.77 -13.75
N ASN A 133 14.08 7.77 -14.95
CA ASN A 133 15.52 7.65 -15.15
C ASN A 133 16.32 8.80 -14.51
N SER A 134 15.79 10.03 -14.57
CA SER A 134 16.43 11.20 -13.96
C SER A 134 16.49 11.09 -12.45
N SER A 135 15.40 10.65 -11.83
CA SER A 135 15.30 10.45 -10.38
C SER A 135 16.20 9.31 -9.90
N VAL A 136 16.26 8.20 -10.66
CA VAL A 136 17.17 7.10 -10.38
C VAL A 136 18.62 7.57 -10.45
N ALA A 137 19.00 8.34 -11.47
CA ALA A 137 20.35 8.92 -11.58
C ALA A 137 20.69 9.83 -10.39
N LYS A 138 19.75 10.68 -9.95
CA LYS A 138 19.92 11.59 -8.79
C LYS A 138 20.17 10.80 -7.51
N VAL A 139 19.33 9.80 -7.20
CA VAL A 139 19.46 9.04 -5.95
C VAL A 139 20.72 8.14 -5.95
N THR A 140 21.13 7.61 -7.10
CA THR A 140 22.34 6.78 -7.19
C THR A 140 23.63 7.59 -7.13
N SER A 141 23.61 8.85 -7.56
CA SER A 141 24.77 9.76 -7.45
C SER A 141 24.93 10.39 -6.06
N SER A 142 23.93 10.26 -5.20
CA SER A 142 23.93 10.81 -3.84
C SER A 142 24.49 9.80 -2.82
N ASN A 143 24.90 10.32 -1.65
CA ASN A 143 25.33 9.51 -0.51
C ASN A 143 24.29 9.63 0.62
N TYR A 144 24.00 8.52 1.29
CA TYR A 144 23.06 8.43 2.38
C TYR A 144 23.70 7.79 3.61
N ASP A 145 23.21 8.11 4.79
CA ASP A 145 23.56 7.38 5.99
C ASP A 145 22.75 6.07 6.06
N ILE A 146 21.48 6.14 5.64
CA ILE A 146 20.55 5.01 5.65
C ILE A 146 19.81 4.94 4.31
N ALA A 147 19.72 3.75 3.73
CA ALA A 147 18.87 3.48 2.57
C ALA A 147 17.97 2.27 2.84
N ILE A 148 16.68 2.40 2.50
CA ILE A 148 15.64 1.42 2.81
C ILE A 148 14.91 1.06 1.52
N ASN A 149 14.76 -0.24 1.25
CA ASN A 149 13.84 -0.73 0.22
C ASN A 149 12.89 -1.76 0.82
N LEU A 150 11.59 -1.45 0.80
CA LEU A 150 10.54 -2.31 1.33
C LEU A 150 9.75 -3.04 0.23
N ASP A 151 10.17 -2.91 -1.03
CA ASP A 151 9.59 -3.61 -2.17
C ASP A 151 10.45 -4.79 -2.60
N LYS A 152 9.78 -5.86 -3.03
CA LYS A 152 10.41 -7.05 -3.60
C LYS A 152 10.49 -7.00 -5.12
N ASP A 153 10.02 -5.90 -5.74
CA ASP A 153 10.17 -5.68 -7.16
C ASP A 153 11.65 -5.62 -7.52
N ARG A 154 11.97 -6.23 -8.65
CA ARG A 154 13.35 -6.40 -9.10
C ARG A 154 14.08 -5.05 -9.20
N GLU A 155 13.41 -4.06 -9.76
CA GLU A 155 13.94 -2.72 -10.00
C GLU A 155 14.25 -2.00 -8.68
N ALA A 156 13.37 -2.10 -7.70
CA ALA A 156 13.57 -1.53 -6.36
C ALA A 156 14.75 -2.22 -5.63
N CYS A 157 14.84 -3.55 -5.74
CA CYS A 157 15.94 -4.32 -5.17
C CYS A 157 17.28 -3.97 -5.83
N MET A 158 17.30 -3.83 -7.17
CA MET A 158 18.49 -3.42 -7.91
C MET A 158 18.92 -2.00 -7.52
N LEU A 159 17.96 -1.07 -7.38
CA LEU A 159 18.26 0.29 -6.95
C LEU A 159 18.94 0.29 -5.59
N LEU A 160 18.40 -0.42 -4.57
CA LEU A 160 19.04 -0.47 -3.25
C LEU A 160 20.47 -1.02 -3.34
N SER A 161 20.72 -1.98 -4.22
CA SER A 161 22.08 -2.54 -4.40
C SER A 161 23.06 -1.47 -4.88
N LEU A 162 22.63 -0.58 -5.78
CA LEU A 162 23.45 0.50 -6.37
C LEU A 162 23.63 1.71 -5.44
N ILE A 163 22.70 1.97 -4.52
CA ILE A 163 22.75 3.12 -3.61
C ILE A 163 24.01 3.07 -2.72
N LYS A 164 24.65 4.22 -2.56
CA LYS A 164 25.75 4.43 -1.61
C LYS A 164 25.15 4.84 -0.26
N ALA A 165 25.17 3.92 0.70
CA ALA A 165 24.68 4.17 2.06
C ALA A 165 25.52 3.41 3.09
N GLN A 166 25.67 4.00 4.30
CA GLN A 166 26.39 3.36 5.41
C GLN A 166 25.60 2.16 5.95
N LYS A 167 24.26 2.29 6.04
CA LYS A 167 23.34 1.22 6.45
C LYS A 167 22.30 1.00 5.36
N LYS A 168 22.02 -0.27 5.06
CA LYS A 168 20.96 -0.67 4.12
C LYS A 168 19.98 -1.59 4.82
N PHE A 169 18.68 -1.37 4.63
CA PHE A 169 17.61 -2.18 5.17
C PHE A 169 16.66 -2.67 4.06
N GLY A 170 16.04 -3.82 4.28
CA GLY A 170 15.04 -4.39 3.38
C GLY A 170 15.63 -5.30 2.32
N PHE A 171 15.14 -5.18 1.08
CA PHE A 171 15.43 -6.12 0.01
C PHE A 171 16.40 -5.52 -1.02
N LEU A 172 17.37 -6.30 -1.43
CA LEU A 172 18.37 -5.94 -2.43
C LEU A 172 18.52 -7.04 -3.47
N TRP A 173 19.16 -6.71 -4.59
CA TRP A 173 19.48 -7.66 -5.64
C TRP A 173 20.94 -8.12 -5.51
N LYS A 174 21.17 -9.40 -5.33
CA LYS A 174 22.49 -9.98 -5.20
C LYS A 174 22.52 -11.37 -5.83
N ASP A 175 23.59 -11.71 -6.53
CA ASP A 175 23.82 -13.03 -7.13
C ASP A 175 22.66 -13.48 -8.07
N GLY A 176 22.05 -12.52 -8.79
CA GLY A 176 20.99 -12.79 -9.75
C GLY A 176 19.58 -12.96 -9.16
N HIS A 177 19.38 -12.73 -7.85
CA HIS A 177 18.09 -12.88 -7.18
C HIS A 177 17.91 -11.88 -6.04
N ILE A 178 16.67 -11.81 -5.54
CA ILE A 178 16.33 -11.02 -4.35
C ILE A 178 17.02 -11.61 -3.13
N ASN A 179 17.58 -10.72 -2.33
CA ASN A 179 18.23 -11.02 -1.07
C ASN A 179 17.78 -10.02 -0.01
N VAL A 180 18.17 -10.25 1.24
CA VAL A 180 17.91 -9.32 2.34
C VAL A 180 19.18 -8.53 2.67
N ALA A 181 19.04 -7.25 2.98
CA ALA A 181 20.15 -6.43 3.43
C ALA A 181 20.60 -6.83 4.85
N THR A 182 19.65 -7.18 5.71
CA THR A 182 19.87 -7.67 7.07
C THR A 182 18.94 -8.84 7.37
N LYS A 183 19.31 -9.68 8.36
CA LYS A 183 18.53 -10.85 8.78
C LYS A 183 17.09 -10.51 9.18
N ASN A 184 16.84 -9.32 9.69
CA ASN A 184 15.52 -8.88 10.11
C ASN A 184 14.50 -8.80 8.96
N ALA A 185 14.93 -8.75 7.71
CA ALA A 185 14.03 -8.78 6.55
C ALA A 185 13.66 -10.20 6.08
N GLU A 186 14.26 -11.26 6.64
CA GLU A 186 14.03 -12.65 6.19
C GLU A 186 12.60 -13.10 6.39
N HIS A 187 11.98 -12.78 7.55
CA HIS A 187 10.60 -13.13 7.81
C HIS A 187 9.66 -12.58 6.72
N LYS A 188 9.75 -11.28 6.43
CA LYS A 188 8.93 -10.62 5.39
C LYS A 188 9.24 -11.12 3.99
N LEU A 189 10.46 -11.54 3.71
CA LEU A 189 10.82 -12.16 2.44
C LEU A 189 10.08 -13.50 2.27
N ILE A 190 10.15 -14.37 3.27
CA ILE A 190 9.58 -15.73 3.25
C ILE A 190 8.04 -15.68 3.24
N THR A 191 7.42 -14.85 4.07
CA THR A 191 5.95 -14.67 4.05
C THR A 191 5.44 -14.13 2.72
N GLY A 192 6.27 -13.39 1.98
CA GLY A 192 5.93 -12.90 0.66
C GLY A 192 6.04 -13.93 -0.47
N PHE A 193 6.74 -15.05 -0.25
CA PHE A 193 6.93 -16.09 -1.26
C PHE A 193 5.96 -17.26 -1.09
N PHE A 194 5.52 -17.56 0.13
CA PHE A 194 4.82 -18.78 0.47
C PHE A 194 3.52 -18.50 1.20
N ASP A 195 2.41 -18.75 0.52
CA ASP A 195 1.06 -18.51 1.03
C ASP A 195 0.79 -19.25 2.33
N HIS A 196 1.28 -20.50 2.48
CA HIS A 196 1.07 -21.29 3.70
C HIS A 196 1.75 -20.67 4.94
N ILE A 197 2.91 -20.03 4.74
CA ILE A 197 3.61 -19.31 5.83
C ILE A 197 2.91 -17.97 6.08
N SER A 198 2.52 -17.26 5.00
CA SER A 198 1.80 -15.99 5.10
C SER A 198 0.48 -16.13 5.85
N LYS A 199 -0.28 -17.22 5.63
CA LYS A 199 -1.53 -17.51 6.35
C LYS A 199 -1.35 -17.71 7.86
N GLN A 200 -0.18 -18.16 8.29
CA GLN A 200 0.16 -18.40 9.69
C GLN A 200 0.81 -17.16 10.36
N ASN A 201 1.10 -16.13 9.59
CA ASN A 201 1.71 -14.91 10.10
C ASN A 201 0.71 -14.15 10.98
N THR A 202 1.09 -13.86 12.21
CA THR A 202 0.28 -13.05 13.16
C THR A 202 0.77 -11.63 13.32
N LYS A 203 1.90 -11.27 12.69
CA LYS A 203 2.40 -9.89 12.67
C LYS A 203 1.59 -9.06 11.68
N ASN A 204 1.28 -7.82 12.07
CA ASN A 204 0.74 -6.88 11.11
C ASN A 204 1.86 -6.32 10.21
N TYR A 205 1.48 -5.69 9.11
CA TYR A 205 2.44 -5.16 8.14
C TYR A 205 3.40 -4.13 8.75
N LEU A 206 2.92 -3.31 9.69
CA LEU A 206 3.77 -2.31 10.34
C LEU A 206 4.84 -2.96 11.22
N GLN A 207 4.47 -3.97 12.01
CA GLN A 207 5.44 -4.74 12.77
C GLN A 207 6.53 -5.32 11.87
N GLU A 208 6.15 -5.88 10.71
CA GLU A 208 7.12 -6.44 9.77
C GLU A 208 8.06 -5.38 9.16
N ILE A 209 7.55 -4.21 8.72
CA ILE A 209 8.43 -3.18 8.13
C ILE A 209 9.28 -2.45 9.17
N PHE A 210 8.81 -2.33 10.41
CA PHE A 210 9.60 -1.80 11.51
C PHE A 210 10.72 -2.77 11.88
N GLU A 211 10.43 -4.07 11.98
CA GLU A 211 11.44 -5.12 12.18
C GLU A 211 12.52 -5.09 11.09
N ILE A 212 12.15 -4.93 9.81
CA ILE A 212 13.10 -4.76 8.70
C ILE A 212 14.08 -3.61 8.98
N CYS A 213 13.60 -2.52 9.58
CA CYS A 213 14.40 -1.34 9.92
C CYS A 213 15.03 -1.44 11.31
N HIS A 214 14.97 -2.59 11.98
CA HIS A 214 15.49 -2.85 13.33
C HIS A 214 14.79 -2.02 14.41
N PHE A 215 13.49 -1.79 14.26
CA PHE A 215 12.65 -1.08 15.21
C PHE A 215 11.49 -1.95 15.70
N ASP A 216 10.93 -1.57 16.85
CA ASP A 216 9.63 -2.03 17.31
C ASP A 216 8.55 -1.03 16.90
N PHE A 217 7.41 -1.55 16.44
CA PHE A 217 6.23 -0.75 16.15
C PHE A 217 5.47 -0.47 17.44
N ASN A 218 5.24 0.81 17.74
CA ASN A 218 4.59 1.27 18.97
C ASN A 218 3.29 2.06 18.70
N GLY A 219 2.67 1.84 17.54
CA GLY A 219 1.42 2.51 17.18
C GLY A 219 1.61 3.80 16.37
N GLU A 220 2.78 4.00 15.76
CA GLU A 220 3.04 5.12 14.85
C GLU A 220 2.03 5.13 13.70
N GLU A 221 1.42 6.30 13.44
CA GLU A 221 0.28 6.40 12.57
C GLU A 221 0.62 6.70 11.11
N TYR A 222 -0.25 6.25 10.20
CA TYR A 222 -0.20 6.61 8.78
C TYR A 222 -0.29 8.12 8.60
N ARG A 223 0.46 8.62 7.61
CA ARG A 223 0.47 10.01 7.18
C ARG A 223 0.21 10.10 5.69
N ILE A 224 -0.42 11.16 5.25
CA ILE A 224 -0.72 11.38 3.85
C ILE A 224 -0.69 12.87 3.54
N ASN A 225 -0.31 13.22 2.31
CA ASN A 225 -0.40 14.59 1.83
C ASN A 225 -1.88 15.02 1.68
N ILE A 226 -2.22 16.18 2.22
CA ILE A 226 -3.55 16.77 2.11
C ILE A 226 -3.40 18.18 1.52
N ASN A 227 -3.99 18.40 0.35
CA ASN A 227 -4.12 19.73 -0.22
C ASN A 227 -5.18 20.52 0.58
N LYS A 228 -4.72 21.48 1.37
CA LYS A 228 -5.59 22.29 2.26
C LYS A 228 -6.64 23.07 1.47
N ASN A 229 -6.31 23.60 0.30
CA ASN A 229 -7.26 24.38 -0.51
C ASN A 229 -8.38 23.50 -1.06
N LEU A 230 -8.03 22.34 -1.64
CA LEU A 230 -9.01 21.34 -2.11
C LEU A 230 -9.85 20.80 -0.94
N SER A 231 -9.24 20.49 0.18
CA SER A 231 -9.94 20.00 1.36
C SER A 231 -10.95 21.01 1.88
N ASN A 232 -10.61 22.30 1.96
CA ASN A 232 -11.51 23.37 2.36
C ASN A 232 -12.65 23.59 1.35
N PHE A 233 -12.35 23.51 0.05
CA PHE A 233 -13.37 23.59 -1.02
C PHE A 233 -14.41 22.45 -0.83
N TRP A 234 -13.92 21.22 -0.72
CA TRP A 234 -14.79 20.05 -0.56
C TRP A 234 -15.55 20.03 0.78
N SER A 235 -14.95 20.56 1.86
CA SER A 235 -15.61 20.72 3.14
C SER A 235 -16.87 21.57 3.01
N LYS A 236 -16.76 22.74 2.38
CA LYS A 236 -17.92 23.61 2.15
C LYS A 236 -18.97 22.95 1.25
N LYS A 237 -18.54 22.28 0.18
CA LYS A 237 -19.45 21.64 -0.79
C LYS A 237 -20.18 20.44 -0.18
N ILE A 238 -19.45 19.54 0.48
CA ILE A 238 -20.01 18.32 1.11
C ILE A 238 -20.86 18.72 2.31
N GLY A 239 -20.44 19.69 3.14
CA GLY A 239 -21.22 20.22 4.25
C GLY A 239 -22.58 20.75 3.81
N LYS A 240 -22.61 21.52 2.70
CA LYS A 240 -23.88 21.98 2.12
C LYS A 240 -24.76 20.85 1.60
N LEU A 241 -24.17 19.86 0.93
CA LEU A 241 -24.91 18.72 0.37
C LEU A 241 -25.45 17.79 1.47
N SER A 242 -24.64 17.53 2.48
CA SER A 242 -25.01 16.62 3.59
C SER A 242 -25.97 17.25 4.58
N ASN A 243 -26.13 18.57 4.58
CA ASN A 243 -26.92 19.31 5.56
C ASN A 243 -26.53 18.91 7.00
N ASN A 244 -25.22 18.87 7.28
CA ASN A 244 -24.60 18.48 8.55
C ASN A 244 -24.95 17.05 9.05
N LYS A 245 -25.43 16.18 8.18
CA LYS A 245 -25.59 14.76 8.49
C LYS A 245 -24.22 14.07 8.52
N VAL A 246 -24.15 12.97 9.26
CA VAL A 246 -22.96 12.09 9.22
C VAL A 246 -22.76 11.57 7.80
N VAL A 247 -21.59 11.78 7.26
CA VAL A 247 -21.21 11.44 5.88
C VAL A 247 -20.58 10.05 5.84
N ILE A 248 -21.28 9.12 5.18
CA ILE A 248 -20.79 7.76 4.96
C ILE A 248 -20.19 7.70 3.55
N GLY A 249 -18.86 7.58 3.47
CA GLY A 249 -18.14 7.33 2.22
C GLY A 249 -18.23 5.86 1.84
N LEU A 250 -18.88 5.55 0.74
CA LEU A 250 -19.14 4.19 0.25
C LEU A 250 -18.20 3.92 -0.95
N ASN A 251 -17.04 3.30 -0.70
CA ASN A 251 -16.13 2.85 -1.75
C ASN A 251 -16.56 1.46 -2.20
N THR A 252 -17.31 1.40 -3.29
CA THR A 252 -18.00 0.17 -3.74
C THR A 252 -17.12 -0.80 -4.50
N GLY A 253 -15.91 -0.38 -4.90
CA GLY A 253 -14.97 -1.15 -5.70
C GLY A 253 -13.65 -1.45 -4.99
N CYS A 254 -12.80 -2.15 -5.70
CA CYS A 254 -11.49 -2.58 -5.20
C CYS A 254 -10.41 -2.63 -6.29
N GLY A 255 -10.64 -1.93 -7.41
CA GLY A 255 -9.83 -2.02 -8.63
C GLY A 255 -10.05 -3.33 -9.38
N SER A 256 -9.34 -3.48 -10.51
CA SER A 256 -9.57 -4.57 -11.47
C SER A 256 -8.93 -5.91 -11.06
N ARG A 257 -7.88 -5.89 -10.22
CA ARG A 257 -7.01 -7.06 -9.97
C ARG A 257 -7.70 -8.21 -9.23
N TRP A 258 -8.49 -7.92 -8.17
CA TRP A 258 -9.09 -8.95 -7.30
C TRP A 258 -10.58 -8.69 -7.07
N LYS A 259 -11.39 -8.96 -8.08
CA LYS A 259 -12.85 -8.77 -8.05
C LYS A 259 -13.57 -9.69 -7.05
N THR A 260 -12.89 -10.73 -6.54
CA THR A 260 -13.39 -11.62 -5.48
C THR A 260 -13.72 -10.92 -4.17
N ARG A 261 -13.26 -9.68 -3.98
CA ARG A 261 -13.55 -8.84 -2.81
C ARG A 261 -14.85 -8.05 -2.91
N LEU A 262 -15.49 -8.07 -4.08
CA LEU A 262 -16.68 -7.24 -4.31
C LEU A 262 -17.89 -7.79 -3.54
N TRP A 263 -18.51 -6.90 -2.77
CA TRP A 263 -19.78 -7.18 -2.10
C TRP A 263 -20.94 -7.09 -3.11
N PRO A 264 -22.03 -7.91 -2.95
CA PRO A 264 -23.09 -7.98 -3.95
C PRO A 264 -23.80 -6.65 -4.23
N LYS A 265 -24.06 -6.35 -5.50
CA LYS A 265 -24.74 -5.10 -5.93
C LYS A 265 -26.07 -4.87 -5.23
N LYS A 266 -26.89 -5.92 -5.08
CA LYS A 266 -28.19 -5.83 -4.38
C LYS A 266 -28.06 -5.44 -2.91
N TYR A 267 -26.95 -5.83 -2.27
CA TYR A 267 -26.68 -5.51 -0.87
C TYR A 267 -26.25 -4.06 -0.71
N TRP A 268 -25.44 -3.52 -1.64
CA TRP A 268 -25.12 -2.09 -1.66
C TRP A 268 -26.38 -1.24 -1.78
N ILE A 269 -27.29 -1.57 -2.72
CA ILE A 269 -28.55 -0.84 -2.90
C ILE A 269 -29.39 -0.89 -1.61
N SER A 270 -29.52 -2.07 -0.99
CA SER A 270 -30.26 -2.22 0.27
C SER A 270 -29.65 -1.41 1.40
N LEU A 271 -28.32 -1.48 1.57
CA LEU A 271 -27.60 -0.72 2.60
C LEU A 271 -27.80 0.79 2.42
N ILE A 272 -27.63 1.30 1.22
CA ILE A 272 -27.76 2.73 0.91
C ILE A 272 -29.18 3.22 1.28
N ASN A 273 -30.21 2.50 0.85
CA ASN A 273 -31.60 2.85 1.14
C ASN A 273 -31.88 2.88 2.66
N ILE A 274 -31.31 1.93 3.42
CA ILE A 274 -31.47 1.89 4.87
C ILE A 274 -30.72 3.05 5.54
N LEU A 275 -29.49 3.33 5.10
CA LEU A 275 -28.68 4.43 5.65
C LEU A 275 -29.37 5.78 5.44
N GLN A 276 -29.91 6.03 4.25
CA GLN A 276 -30.65 7.26 3.95
C GLN A 276 -31.92 7.41 4.82
N LYS A 277 -32.69 6.32 5.01
CA LYS A 277 -33.84 6.30 5.93
C LYS A 277 -33.42 6.58 7.38
N LYS A 278 -32.22 6.21 7.78
CA LYS A 278 -31.64 6.49 9.11
C LYS A 278 -30.95 7.87 9.19
N ASN A 279 -31.18 8.74 8.22
CA ASN A 279 -30.69 10.11 8.16
C ASN A 279 -29.15 10.25 8.01
N TYR A 280 -28.47 9.25 7.43
CA TYR A 280 -27.08 9.37 6.99
C TYR A 280 -27.00 9.98 5.59
N PHE A 281 -25.91 10.70 5.31
CA PHE A 281 -25.59 11.15 3.97
C PHE A 281 -24.66 10.13 3.30
N CYS A 282 -25.13 9.49 2.23
CA CYS A 282 -24.37 8.49 1.48
C CYS A 282 -23.63 9.13 0.32
N LEU A 283 -22.29 9.06 0.35
CA LEU A 283 -21.41 9.55 -0.68
C LEU A 283 -20.73 8.36 -1.38
N LEU A 284 -21.09 8.12 -2.64
CA LEU A 284 -20.46 7.07 -3.46
C LEU A 284 -19.07 7.52 -3.89
N MET A 285 -18.08 6.63 -3.70
CA MET A 285 -16.67 6.90 -3.93
C MET A 285 -16.05 5.80 -4.80
N GLY A 286 -15.01 6.14 -5.54
CA GLY A 286 -14.26 5.21 -6.40
C GLY A 286 -13.47 5.95 -7.46
N GLY A 287 -12.64 5.20 -8.19
CA GLY A 287 -11.90 5.68 -9.36
C GLY A 287 -12.67 5.47 -10.67
N ALA A 288 -11.95 5.52 -11.79
CA ALA A 288 -12.53 5.32 -13.12
C ALA A 288 -13.13 3.92 -13.29
N ASP A 289 -12.53 2.89 -12.67
CA ASP A 289 -13.02 1.50 -12.73
C ASP A 289 -14.42 1.34 -12.08
N GLU A 290 -14.77 2.21 -11.13
CA GLU A 290 -16.02 2.20 -10.39
C GLU A 290 -17.08 3.18 -10.93
N ASP A 291 -16.77 4.02 -11.93
CA ASP A 291 -17.64 5.11 -12.39
C ASP A 291 -19.01 4.62 -12.85
N GLU A 292 -19.03 3.64 -13.75
CA GLU A 292 -20.28 3.06 -14.28
C GLU A 292 -21.16 2.49 -13.16
N MET A 293 -20.53 1.76 -12.23
CA MET A 293 -21.25 1.12 -11.14
C MET A 293 -21.77 2.16 -10.13
N ASN A 294 -21.01 3.20 -9.85
CA ASN A 294 -21.44 4.28 -8.96
C ASN A 294 -22.59 5.10 -9.57
N ARG A 295 -22.60 5.33 -10.88
CA ARG A 295 -23.75 5.92 -11.59
C ARG A 295 -24.99 5.04 -11.43
N TYR A 296 -24.85 3.72 -11.65
CA TYR A 296 -25.95 2.77 -11.44
C TYR A 296 -26.50 2.81 -10.03
N TYR A 297 -25.66 2.84 -8.98
CA TYR A 297 -26.12 2.97 -7.60
C TYR A 297 -26.81 4.30 -7.33
N ARG A 298 -26.27 5.41 -7.83
CA ARG A 298 -26.91 6.73 -7.76
C ARG A 298 -28.32 6.68 -8.35
N ASP A 299 -28.47 6.15 -9.54
CA ASP A 299 -29.75 6.11 -10.27
C ASP A 299 -30.79 5.20 -9.57
N LYS A 300 -30.34 4.15 -8.89
CA LYS A 300 -31.21 3.24 -8.13
C LYS A 300 -31.58 3.71 -6.72
N THR A 301 -30.76 4.57 -6.09
CA THR A 301 -30.92 4.88 -4.67
C THR A 301 -31.02 6.39 -4.39
N GLY A 302 -30.65 7.25 -5.33
CA GLY A 302 -30.54 8.68 -5.09
C GLY A 302 -29.31 9.07 -4.23
N ALA A 303 -28.38 8.15 -3.95
CA ALA A 303 -27.15 8.46 -3.23
C ALA A 303 -26.30 9.48 -4.01
N THR A 304 -25.56 10.32 -3.30
CA THR A 304 -24.72 11.32 -3.95
C THR A 304 -23.49 10.69 -4.58
N TYR A 305 -23.29 10.97 -5.86
CA TYR A 305 -22.09 10.64 -6.60
C TYR A 305 -21.53 11.90 -7.27
N LEU A 306 -20.29 12.24 -6.97
CA LEU A 306 -19.66 13.49 -7.43
C LEU A 306 -18.87 13.32 -8.75
N GLY A 307 -18.69 12.08 -9.22
CA GLY A 307 -17.86 11.73 -10.38
C GLY A 307 -16.49 11.16 -9.98
N THR A 308 -15.60 11.05 -10.96
CA THR A 308 -14.22 10.57 -10.78
C THR A 308 -13.26 11.74 -10.70
N PHE A 309 -12.22 11.59 -9.89
CA PHE A 309 -11.25 12.64 -9.59
C PHE A 309 -9.82 12.09 -9.61
N GLY A 310 -8.85 12.97 -9.78
CA GLY A 310 -7.46 12.66 -9.51
C GLY A 310 -7.23 12.33 -8.03
N LEU A 311 -6.12 11.68 -7.73
CA LEU A 311 -5.85 11.12 -6.39
C LEU A 311 -5.84 12.19 -5.29
N GLU A 312 -5.23 13.35 -5.54
CA GLU A 312 -5.16 14.46 -4.57
C GLU A 312 -6.55 14.99 -4.20
N GLU A 313 -7.41 15.14 -5.20
CA GLU A 313 -8.78 15.58 -5.01
C GLU A 313 -9.63 14.49 -4.34
N PHE A 314 -9.43 13.22 -4.71
CA PHE A 314 -10.07 12.07 -4.07
C PHE A 314 -9.72 11.98 -2.57
N ILE A 315 -8.45 12.21 -2.19
CA ILE A 315 -8.02 12.31 -0.79
C ILE A 315 -8.75 13.46 -0.08
N SER A 316 -8.85 14.62 -0.74
CA SER A 316 -9.52 15.80 -0.19
C SER A 316 -11.02 15.57 0.02
N ILE A 317 -11.71 14.86 -0.88
CA ILE A 317 -13.10 14.43 -0.72
C ILE A 317 -13.21 13.44 0.45
N SER A 318 -12.32 12.45 0.49
CA SER A 318 -12.28 11.43 1.55
C SER A 318 -12.07 12.06 2.94
N ASN A 319 -11.29 13.14 3.02
CA ASN A 319 -11.08 13.88 4.26
C ASN A 319 -12.37 14.52 4.82
N ASN A 320 -13.39 14.65 4.00
CA ASN A 320 -14.68 15.20 4.38
C ASN A 320 -15.79 14.13 4.59
N THR A 321 -15.40 12.88 4.81
CA THR A 321 -16.28 11.81 5.27
C THR A 321 -16.05 11.56 6.76
N ASP A 322 -17.04 10.96 7.43
CA ASP A 322 -16.93 10.57 8.84
C ASP A 322 -16.63 9.09 9.00
N ILE A 323 -17.32 8.25 8.24
CA ILE A 323 -17.16 6.80 8.21
C ILE A 323 -16.91 6.38 6.77
N ILE A 324 -15.95 5.51 6.55
CA ILE A 324 -15.65 4.92 5.25
C ILE A 324 -15.97 3.43 5.28
N VAL A 325 -16.73 2.98 4.29
CA VAL A 325 -17.07 1.57 4.06
C VAL A 325 -16.38 1.13 2.78
N THR A 326 -15.48 0.14 2.86
CA THR A 326 -14.65 -0.27 1.72
C THR A 326 -14.21 -1.73 1.83
N PRO A 327 -14.02 -2.43 0.70
CA PRO A 327 -13.17 -3.62 0.67
C PRO A 327 -11.71 -3.26 0.95
N VAL A 328 -10.87 -4.25 1.22
CA VAL A 328 -9.41 -4.04 1.26
C VAL A 328 -8.95 -3.45 -0.08
N SER A 329 -8.54 -2.19 -0.05
CA SER A 329 -8.16 -1.40 -1.23
C SER A 329 -7.30 -0.20 -0.82
N MET A 330 -6.84 0.60 -1.77
CA MET A 330 -6.18 1.88 -1.51
C MET A 330 -6.99 2.76 -0.54
N MET A 331 -8.32 2.76 -0.67
CA MET A 331 -9.21 3.58 0.16
C MET A 331 -9.09 3.28 1.66
N MET A 332 -8.85 2.02 2.04
CA MET A 332 -8.59 1.65 3.44
C MET A 332 -7.39 2.42 4.00
N HIS A 333 -6.29 2.46 3.26
CA HIS A 333 -5.07 3.16 3.71
C HIS A 333 -5.26 4.68 3.77
N ILE A 334 -6.00 5.24 2.80
CA ILE A 334 -6.39 6.67 2.84
C ILE A 334 -7.26 6.95 4.07
N ALA A 335 -8.26 6.12 4.35
CA ALA A 335 -9.13 6.27 5.51
C ALA A 335 -8.35 6.28 6.83
N LEU A 336 -7.41 5.36 6.99
CA LEU A 336 -6.56 5.26 8.19
C LEU A 336 -5.64 6.48 8.31
N ALA A 337 -5.02 6.92 7.23
CA ALA A 337 -4.15 8.10 7.21
C ALA A 337 -4.93 9.40 7.53
N LEU A 338 -6.19 9.49 7.10
CA LEU A 338 -7.10 10.58 7.41
C LEU A 338 -7.81 10.43 8.77
N LYS A 339 -7.48 9.38 9.55
CA LYS A 339 -8.04 9.08 10.87
C LYS A 339 -9.56 8.91 10.89
N LYS A 340 -10.13 8.40 9.79
CA LYS A 340 -11.58 8.17 9.67
C LYS A 340 -12.00 6.89 10.38
N GLN A 341 -13.29 6.80 10.76
CA GLN A 341 -13.85 5.52 11.14
C GLN A 341 -13.95 4.62 9.92
N LEU A 342 -13.58 3.35 10.06
CA LEU A 342 -13.44 2.43 8.94
C LEU A 342 -14.26 1.15 9.17
N MET A 343 -15.14 0.83 8.23
CA MET A 343 -15.77 -0.48 8.11
C MET A 343 -15.13 -1.19 6.92
N LEU A 344 -14.39 -2.26 7.19
CA LEU A 344 -13.55 -2.96 6.20
C LEU A 344 -14.14 -4.34 5.88
N PHE A 345 -14.51 -4.56 4.61
CA PHE A 345 -14.78 -5.89 4.09
C PHE A 345 -13.48 -6.65 3.86
N HIS A 346 -13.38 -7.83 4.43
CA HIS A 346 -12.19 -8.67 4.34
C HIS A 346 -12.54 -10.09 3.88
N ASN A 347 -11.68 -10.71 3.06
CA ASN A 347 -11.84 -12.12 2.68
C ASN A 347 -10.54 -12.83 2.27
N ILE A 348 -9.82 -12.31 1.25
CA ILE A 348 -8.74 -13.04 0.55
C ILE A 348 -7.34 -12.80 1.10
N PHE A 349 -7.20 -12.04 2.15
CA PHE A 349 -5.91 -11.68 2.76
C PHE A 349 -5.74 -12.31 4.14
N ASN A 350 -4.59 -12.13 4.75
CA ASN A 350 -4.41 -12.44 6.16
C ASN A 350 -4.97 -11.28 7.00
N ILE A 351 -5.92 -11.57 7.90
CA ILE A 351 -6.57 -10.55 8.73
C ILE A 351 -5.59 -9.80 9.64
N HIS A 352 -4.54 -10.50 10.09
CA HIS A 352 -3.52 -9.90 10.95
C HIS A 352 -2.66 -8.83 10.26
N GLU A 353 -2.69 -8.77 8.92
CA GLU A 353 -1.91 -7.78 8.15
C GLU A 353 -2.31 -6.33 8.47
N PHE A 354 -3.56 -6.10 8.94
CA PHE A 354 -4.14 -4.76 9.02
C PHE A 354 -4.14 -4.18 10.43
N GLU A 355 -3.48 -3.03 10.61
CA GLU A 355 -3.61 -2.19 11.81
C GLU A 355 -4.70 -1.15 11.57
N LEU A 356 -5.73 -1.12 12.40
CA LEU A 356 -6.85 -0.17 12.28
C LEU A 356 -6.84 0.93 13.36
N TYR A 357 -5.86 0.95 14.24
CA TYR A 357 -5.68 1.96 15.30
C TYR A 357 -6.93 2.16 16.17
N ASN A 358 -7.68 1.10 16.43
CA ASN A 358 -8.95 1.15 17.15
C ASN A 358 -10.01 2.08 16.51
N ARG A 359 -9.87 2.39 15.23
CA ARG A 359 -10.79 3.24 14.45
C ARG A 359 -11.63 2.48 13.44
N GLY A 360 -11.56 1.17 13.44
CA GLY A 360 -12.22 0.36 12.44
C GLY A 360 -12.75 -0.97 12.94
N VAL A 361 -13.59 -1.56 12.11
CA VAL A 361 -14.10 -2.93 12.26
C VAL A 361 -13.85 -3.68 10.97
N ILE A 362 -13.31 -4.89 11.09
CA ILE A 362 -13.17 -5.83 9.98
C ILE A 362 -14.36 -6.76 10.00
N ILE A 363 -15.00 -6.97 8.85
CA ILE A 363 -16.07 -7.94 8.68
C ILE A 363 -15.66 -8.98 7.65
N GLU A 364 -15.82 -10.25 8.00
CA GLU A 364 -15.46 -11.40 7.19
C GLU A 364 -16.69 -12.24 6.85
N PRO A 365 -16.67 -12.99 5.72
CA PRO A 365 -17.69 -13.99 5.44
C PRO A 365 -17.73 -15.04 6.56
N HIS A 366 -18.93 -15.34 7.07
CA HIS A 366 -19.12 -16.37 8.12
C HIS A 366 -18.61 -17.75 7.69
N SER A 367 -18.70 -18.07 6.41
CA SER A 367 -18.22 -19.33 5.84
C SER A 367 -16.70 -19.34 5.57
N GLY A 368 -15.98 -18.27 5.91
CA GLY A 368 -14.58 -18.07 5.56
C GLY A 368 -14.36 -17.86 4.06
N CYS A 369 -13.10 -17.87 3.63
CA CYS A 369 -12.72 -17.70 2.23
C CYS A 369 -11.59 -18.65 1.82
N ASP A 370 -11.76 -19.34 0.68
CA ASP A 370 -10.78 -20.30 0.15
C ASP A 370 -9.89 -19.70 -0.96
N CYS A 371 -10.03 -18.38 -1.23
CA CYS A 371 -9.42 -17.71 -2.36
C CYS A 371 -8.23 -16.82 -1.95
N TYR A 372 -7.35 -17.30 -1.09
CA TYR A 372 -6.20 -16.53 -0.59
C TYR A 372 -5.40 -15.91 -1.75
N PHE A 373 -5.30 -14.57 -1.79
CA PHE A 373 -4.76 -13.78 -2.91
C PHE A 373 -5.31 -14.19 -4.30
N GLY A 374 -6.52 -14.76 -4.34
CA GLY A 374 -7.15 -15.24 -5.57
C GLY A 374 -7.96 -14.17 -6.30
N ASN A 375 -7.84 -14.14 -7.62
CA ASN A 375 -8.64 -13.28 -8.51
C ASN A 375 -9.90 -13.97 -9.04
N VAL A 376 -10.03 -15.28 -8.81
CA VAL A 376 -11.21 -16.10 -9.18
C VAL A 376 -11.72 -16.79 -7.92
N CYS A 377 -13.04 -16.73 -7.70
CA CYS A 377 -13.65 -17.44 -6.59
C CYS A 377 -13.74 -18.94 -6.90
N LYS A 378 -13.26 -19.78 -5.95
CA LYS A 378 -13.32 -21.24 -6.06
C LYS A 378 -14.72 -21.81 -5.77
N ARG A 379 -15.65 -20.99 -5.26
CA ARG A 379 -17.01 -21.40 -4.90
C ARG A 379 -17.99 -20.99 -5.99
N GLU A 380 -19.08 -21.71 -6.15
CA GLU A 380 -20.19 -21.39 -7.05
C GLU A 380 -20.79 -20.00 -6.71
N LYS A 381 -20.98 -19.72 -5.41
CA LYS A 381 -21.37 -18.40 -4.91
C LYS A 381 -20.23 -17.79 -4.13
N SER A 382 -19.88 -16.55 -4.44
CA SER A 382 -18.86 -15.81 -3.70
C SER A 382 -19.18 -15.79 -2.19
N CYS A 383 -18.18 -16.04 -1.36
CA CYS A 383 -18.27 -15.94 0.10
C CYS A 383 -18.75 -14.56 0.57
N MET A 384 -18.52 -13.51 -0.21
CA MET A 384 -18.99 -12.16 0.09
C MET A 384 -20.53 -12.04 0.17
N ASN A 385 -21.29 -13.04 -0.33
CA ASN A 385 -22.73 -13.11 -0.14
C ASN A 385 -23.15 -13.43 1.31
N ASP A 386 -22.23 -13.98 2.11
CA ASP A 386 -22.50 -14.35 3.51
C ASP A 386 -22.44 -13.14 4.46
N ILE A 387 -21.84 -12.04 4.01
CA ILE A 387 -21.84 -10.79 4.77
C ILE A 387 -23.20 -10.11 4.56
N SER A 388 -24.06 -10.13 5.58
CA SER A 388 -25.39 -9.57 5.45
C SER A 388 -25.40 -8.03 5.52
N VAL A 389 -26.45 -7.44 4.95
CA VAL A 389 -26.66 -5.98 5.04
C VAL A 389 -26.84 -5.54 6.50
N GLN A 390 -27.44 -6.40 7.34
CA GLN A 390 -27.67 -6.11 8.75
C GLN A 390 -26.38 -6.07 9.54
N ASP A 391 -25.42 -6.97 9.26
CA ASP A 391 -24.11 -6.98 9.90
C ASP A 391 -23.35 -5.69 9.59
N VAL A 392 -23.32 -5.30 8.31
CA VAL A 392 -22.68 -4.06 7.86
C VAL A 392 -23.33 -2.83 8.52
N LEU A 393 -24.66 -2.77 8.54
CA LEU A 393 -25.41 -1.67 9.18
C LEU A 393 -25.10 -1.56 10.67
N SER A 394 -25.09 -2.70 11.37
CA SER A 394 -24.81 -2.75 12.81
C SER A 394 -23.43 -2.19 13.14
N ASN A 395 -22.44 -2.54 12.33
CA ASN A 395 -21.06 -2.04 12.47
C ASN A 395 -20.96 -0.53 12.16
N ILE A 396 -21.65 -0.03 11.12
CA ILE A 396 -21.70 1.42 10.84
C ILE A 396 -22.34 2.18 12.03
N VAL A 397 -23.41 1.66 12.61
CA VAL A 397 -24.05 2.28 13.80
C VAL A 397 -23.11 2.29 15.00
N LEU A 398 -22.33 1.22 15.21
CA LEU A 398 -21.31 1.17 16.25
C LEU A 398 -20.22 2.22 16.03
N LEU A 399 -19.69 2.32 14.82
CA LEU A 399 -18.67 3.31 14.45
C LEU A 399 -19.19 4.75 14.62
N ASN A 400 -20.47 5.00 14.31
CA ASN A 400 -21.09 6.31 14.53
C ASN A 400 -21.23 6.67 16.02
N LYS A 401 -21.44 5.70 16.90
CA LYS A 401 -21.41 5.95 18.37
C LYS A 401 -20.01 6.37 18.82
N ASN A 402 -18.98 5.75 18.27
CA ASN A 402 -17.58 6.08 18.59
C ASN A 402 -17.19 7.51 18.15
N LEU A 403 -17.81 8.06 17.09
CA LEU A 403 -17.64 9.46 16.70
C LEU A 403 -18.18 10.45 17.72
N LYS A 404 -19.26 10.09 18.40
CA LYS A 404 -19.92 10.97 19.39
C LYS A 404 -19.25 10.99 20.77
N ASN A 405 -18.39 9.98 21.02
CA ASN A 405 -17.69 9.83 22.30
C ASN A 405 -16.26 10.42 22.28
N LYS A 406 -15.85 11.01 21.16
CA LYS A 406 -14.61 11.76 20.97
C LYS A 406 -14.89 13.26 21.01
#